data_380db56d27399ddc88d77baaedeab9cd
#
_entry.id   380db56d27399ddc88d77baaedeab9cd
#
_cell.length_a   1.000
_cell.length_b   1.000
_cell.length_c   1.000
_cell.angle_alpha   90.00
_cell.angle_beta   90.00
_cell.angle_gamma   90.00
#
_symmetry.space_group_name_H-M   'P 1'
#
loop_
_entity.id
_entity.type
_entity.pdbx_description
1 polymer ?
#
loop_
_entity_poly.entity_id
_entity_poly.type
_entity_poly.pdbx_seq_one_letter_code
_entity_poly.pdbx_strand_id
1 'polypeptide(L)'
;MNQPKDLSTRDRILQMMKTSGPLSTKEITGQLGITEMAVRRHLGTMERDGLIESKMVRQTLGRPTAVYGLTELAEGLFPKKYHTLTLDLLDELEQEYGEETVNRLFDRRKDKLNRQYEADMQGKDLLEKVQRLAEIQNENGYMTECETQENGHFVLMEHNCPISQIANRYNHACECELKLFESLLDAKVERTECLAQEGRKCVYVIKPS
;
A
#
# COMPACT_ATOMS: atom_id res chain seq x y z
N MET A 1 1.71 21.78 21.47
CA MET A 1 2.11 22.13 20.08
C MET A 1 3.42 21.43 19.78
N ASN A 2 3.36 20.29 19.06
CA ASN A 2 4.57 19.60 18.61
C ASN A 2 5.24 20.45 17.53
N GLN A 3 6.45 20.90 17.78
CA GLN A 3 7.29 21.50 16.75
C GLN A 3 7.51 20.43 15.66
N PRO A 4 7.36 20.78 14.37
CA PRO A 4 7.64 19.84 13.29
C PRO A 4 9.14 19.48 13.38
N LYS A 5 9.45 18.18 13.44
CA LYS A 5 10.80 17.64 13.15
C LYS A 5 11.33 18.37 11.92
N ASP A 6 12.64 18.68 11.90
CA ASP A 6 13.32 19.33 10.76
C ASP A 6 13.01 18.57 9.46
N LEU A 7 12.01 19.07 8.75
CA LEU A 7 11.62 18.52 7.44
C LEU A 7 12.76 18.82 6.46
N SER A 8 13.14 17.84 5.67
CA SER A 8 14.07 18.06 4.58
C SER A 8 13.55 19.16 3.62
N THR A 9 14.44 19.83 2.90
CA THR A 9 14.04 20.81 1.89
C THR A 9 13.07 20.21 0.86
N ARG A 10 13.26 18.93 0.50
CA ARG A 10 12.35 18.16 -0.38
C ARG A 10 10.95 18.07 0.22
N ASP A 11 10.83 17.65 1.47
CA ASP A 11 9.53 17.49 2.14
C ASP A 11 8.81 18.83 2.29
N ARG A 12 9.58 19.91 2.59
CA ARG A 12 9.02 21.27 2.65
C ARG A 12 8.45 21.72 1.30
N ILE A 13 9.13 21.44 0.18
CA ILE A 13 8.63 21.76 -1.17
C ILE A 13 7.35 20.98 -1.48
N LEU A 14 7.32 19.66 -1.20
CA LEU A 14 6.12 18.84 -1.39
C LEU A 14 4.95 19.35 -0.54
N GLN A 15 5.22 19.72 0.72
CA GLN A 15 4.21 20.27 1.62
C GLN A 15 3.67 21.64 1.14
N MET A 16 4.53 22.51 0.61
CA MET A 16 4.13 23.78 0.00
C MET A 16 3.20 23.55 -1.20
N MET A 17 3.57 22.63 -2.10
CA MET A 17 2.71 22.28 -3.25
C MET A 17 1.39 21.65 -2.81
N LYS A 18 1.37 20.86 -1.71
CA LYS A 18 0.14 20.28 -1.15
C LYS A 18 -0.82 21.34 -0.62
N THR A 19 -0.29 22.37 0.02
CA THR A 19 -1.11 23.41 0.67
C THR A 19 -1.49 24.57 -0.26
N SER A 20 -0.64 24.88 -1.23
CA SER A 20 -0.81 26.06 -2.10
C SER A 20 -1.10 25.72 -3.56
N GLY A 21 -1.11 24.43 -3.92
CA GLY A 21 -1.21 23.99 -5.31
C GLY A 21 0.10 24.13 -6.08
N PRO A 22 0.06 24.10 -7.42
CA PRO A 22 1.25 24.20 -8.25
C PRO A 22 2.00 25.53 -8.04
N LEU A 23 3.33 25.45 -7.90
CA LEU A 23 4.22 26.58 -7.61
C LEU A 23 5.32 26.73 -8.65
N SER A 24 5.72 27.95 -8.95
CA SER A 24 6.90 28.26 -9.75
C SER A 24 8.18 28.17 -8.90
N THR A 25 9.33 28.02 -9.57
CA THR A 25 10.65 28.06 -8.92
C THR A 25 10.82 29.34 -8.09
N LYS A 26 10.36 30.48 -8.61
CA LYS A 26 10.47 31.78 -7.92
C LYS A 26 9.67 31.84 -6.62
N GLU A 27 8.45 31.32 -6.60
CA GLU A 27 7.60 31.26 -5.40
C GLU A 27 8.23 30.34 -4.34
N ILE A 28 8.73 29.19 -4.74
CA ILE A 28 9.41 28.25 -3.83
C ILE A 28 10.68 28.88 -3.26
N THR A 29 11.50 29.53 -4.09
CA THR A 29 12.71 30.25 -3.69
C THR A 29 12.39 31.32 -2.65
N GLY A 30 11.35 32.15 -2.91
CA GLY A 30 10.94 33.21 -2.01
C GLY A 30 10.47 32.70 -0.65
N GLN A 31 9.74 31.59 -0.62
CA GLN A 31 9.21 31.03 0.64
C GLN A 31 10.27 30.26 1.45
N LEU A 32 11.21 29.56 0.77
CA LEU A 32 12.24 28.77 1.45
C LEU A 32 13.48 29.57 1.85
N GLY A 33 13.73 30.70 1.21
CA GLY A 33 14.91 31.53 1.44
C GLY A 33 16.23 30.87 0.99
N ILE A 34 16.19 29.95 0.02
CA ILE A 34 17.35 29.28 -0.57
C ILE A 34 17.56 29.72 -2.02
N THR A 35 18.72 29.44 -2.60
CA THR A 35 19.02 29.86 -3.98
C THR A 35 18.13 29.15 -5.01
N GLU A 36 17.82 29.84 -6.11
CA GLU A 36 17.03 29.27 -7.21
C GLU A 36 17.71 28.01 -7.79
N MET A 37 19.03 27.97 -7.85
CA MET A 37 19.77 26.79 -8.29
C MET A 37 19.53 25.57 -7.37
N ALA A 38 19.50 25.78 -6.05
CA ALA A 38 19.18 24.72 -5.10
C ALA A 38 17.75 24.21 -5.28
N VAL A 39 16.78 25.12 -5.46
CA VAL A 39 15.39 24.75 -5.74
C VAL A 39 15.29 23.93 -7.03
N ARG A 40 15.90 24.39 -8.14
CA ARG A 40 15.90 23.67 -9.42
C ARG A 40 16.48 22.26 -9.32
N ARG A 41 17.55 22.07 -8.51
CA ARG A 41 18.12 20.75 -8.26
C ARG A 41 17.12 19.83 -7.56
N HIS A 42 16.42 20.31 -6.55
CA HIS A 42 15.39 19.52 -5.86
C HIS A 42 14.21 19.21 -6.80
N LEU A 43 13.72 20.19 -7.55
CA LEU A 43 12.63 19.99 -8.52
C LEU A 43 13.02 18.95 -9.58
N GLY A 44 14.21 19.04 -10.18
CA GLY A 44 14.67 18.09 -11.18
C GLY A 44 14.85 16.66 -10.63
N THR A 45 15.19 16.51 -9.35
CA THR A 45 15.24 15.19 -8.72
C THR A 45 13.83 14.66 -8.49
N MET A 46 12.91 15.45 -7.93
CA MET A 46 11.53 15.03 -7.67
C MET A 46 10.74 14.74 -8.95
N GLU A 47 11.02 15.47 -10.04
CA GLU A 47 10.41 15.23 -11.36
C GLU A 47 10.91 13.90 -11.96
N ARG A 48 12.19 13.57 -11.84
CA ARG A 48 12.74 12.24 -12.22
C ARG A 48 12.19 11.10 -11.37
N ASP A 49 11.95 11.36 -10.09
CA ASP A 49 11.33 10.40 -9.17
C ASP A 49 9.81 10.25 -9.41
N GLY A 50 9.24 11.03 -10.35
CA GLY A 50 7.81 11.00 -10.68
C GLY A 50 6.89 11.61 -9.62
N LEU A 51 7.44 12.35 -8.65
CA LEU A 51 6.65 12.95 -7.55
C LEU A 51 5.98 14.27 -7.95
N ILE A 52 6.57 14.99 -8.90
CA ILE A 52 6.02 16.24 -9.41
C ILE A 52 6.04 16.25 -10.94
N GLU A 53 5.17 17.03 -11.51
CA GLU A 53 5.15 17.32 -12.94
C GLU A 53 5.21 18.82 -13.17
N SER A 54 5.81 19.25 -14.31
CA SER A 54 5.86 20.65 -14.70
C SER A 54 4.89 20.97 -15.82
N LYS A 55 4.27 22.16 -15.75
CA LYS A 55 3.41 22.71 -16.80
C LYS A 55 3.79 24.15 -17.08
N MET A 56 3.86 24.51 -18.38
CA MET A 56 4.10 25.90 -18.77
C MET A 56 2.81 26.73 -18.66
N VAL A 57 2.85 27.76 -17.85
CA VAL A 57 1.72 28.68 -17.66
C VAL A 57 2.05 30.02 -18.26
N ARG A 58 1.16 30.54 -19.12
CA ARG A 58 1.26 31.92 -19.66
C ARG A 58 0.97 32.93 -18.56
N GLN A 59 1.87 33.87 -18.41
CA GLN A 59 1.63 35.03 -17.52
C GLN A 59 0.94 36.17 -18.29
N THR A 60 0.17 36.99 -17.58
CA THR A 60 -0.50 38.19 -18.14
C THR A 60 0.53 39.15 -18.72
N LEU A 61 1.70 39.29 -18.11
CA LEU A 61 2.86 40.07 -18.55
C LEU A 61 4.12 39.23 -18.36
N GLY A 62 4.90 39.01 -19.45
CA GLY A 62 6.18 38.34 -19.41
C GLY A 62 6.20 37.00 -20.16
N ARG A 63 7.30 36.25 -20.00
CA ARG A 63 7.49 34.93 -20.62
C ARG A 63 6.70 33.88 -19.86
N PRO A 64 6.24 32.81 -20.54
CA PRO A 64 5.65 31.66 -19.87
C PRO A 64 6.60 31.11 -18.79
N THR A 65 6.02 30.70 -17.66
CA THR A 65 6.76 30.21 -16.51
C THR A 65 6.36 28.75 -16.23
N ALA A 66 7.35 27.91 -15.95
CA ALA A 66 7.08 26.56 -15.48
C ALA A 66 6.53 26.60 -14.05
N VAL A 67 5.40 25.95 -13.82
CA VAL A 67 4.85 25.65 -12.49
C VAL A 67 4.89 24.15 -12.26
N TYR A 68 5.19 23.76 -11.04
CA TYR A 68 5.37 22.38 -10.64
C TYR A 68 4.24 21.97 -9.70
N GLY A 69 3.56 20.89 -9.99
CA GLY A 69 2.49 20.33 -9.19
C GLY A 69 2.78 18.90 -8.76
N LEU A 70 2.09 18.42 -7.71
CA LEU A 70 2.18 17.06 -7.24
C LEU A 70 1.55 16.11 -8.26
N THR A 71 2.15 14.93 -8.42
CA THR A 71 1.55 13.79 -9.13
C THR A 71 0.71 12.96 -8.17
N GLU A 72 -0.07 12.00 -8.71
CA GLU A 72 -0.81 11.03 -7.91
C GLU A 72 0.12 10.17 -7.02
N LEU A 73 1.34 9.85 -7.52
CA LEU A 73 2.35 9.15 -6.73
C LEU A 73 2.74 9.94 -5.48
N ALA A 74 2.91 11.25 -5.58
CA ALA A 74 3.24 12.10 -4.44
C ALA A 74 2.11 12.18 -3.41
N GLU A 75 0.85 12.02 -3.81
CA GLU A 75 -0.29 11.97 -2.88
C GLU A 75 -0.18 10.82 -1.86
N GLY A 76 0.49 9.74 -2.24
CA GLY A 76 0.80 8.61 -1.35
C GLY A 76 1.78 8.94 -0.22
N LEU A 77 2.59 10.01 -0.35
CA LEU A 77 3.56 10.42 0.67
C LEU A 77 2.92 11.17 1.85
N PHE A 78 1.71 11.70 1.68
CA PHE A 78 1.01 12.41 2.75
C PHE A 78 0.26 11.43 3.65
N PRO A 79 0.23 11.70 4.98
CA PRO A 79 -0.42 10.81 5.92
C PRO A 79 -1.88 10.51 5.56
N LYS A 80 -2.22 9.24 5.50
CA LYS A 80 -3.60 8.74 5.32
C LYS A 80 -3.99 7.98 6.58
N LYS A 81 -5.22 8.16 7.04
CA LYS A 81 -5.77 7.48 8.22
C LYS A 81 -6.93 6.55 7.85
N TYR A 82 -6.85 5.89 6.69
CA TYR A 82 -7.91 4.99 6.24
C TYR A 82 -8.12 3.81 7.19
N HIS A 83 -7.04 3.30 7.80
CA HIS A 83 -7.13 2.26 8.82
C HIS A 83 -7.91 2.71 10.05
N THR A 84 -7.68 3.95 10.55
CA THR A 84 -8.42 4.50 11.70
C THR A 84 -9.91 4.59 11.39
N LEU A 85 -10.26 5.20 10.25
CA LEU A 85 -11.65 5.28 9.81
C LEU A 85 -12.29 3.90 9.67
N THR A 86 -11.56 2.93 9.10
CA THR A 86 -12.06 1.57 8.93
C THR A 86 -12.30 0.90 10.28
N LEU A 87 -11.38 1.05 11.24
CA LEU A 87 -11.54 0.51 12.59
C LEU A 87 -12.75 1.14 13.30
N ASP A 88 -12.86 2.47 13.27
CA ASP A 88 -14.00 3.17 13.87
C ASP A 88 -15.34 2.65 13.32
N LEU A 89 -15.45 2.48 11.99
CA LEU A 89 -16.66 1.97 11.35
C LEU A 89 -16.95 0.49 11.68
N LEU A 90 -15.91 -0.35 11.78
CA LEU A 90 -16.07 -1.76 12.13
C LEU A 90 -16.43 -1.92 13.60
N ASP A 91 -15.85 -1.11 14.50
CA ASP A 91 -16.16 -1.11 15.93
C ASP A 91 -17.62 -0.67 16.16
N GLU A 92 -18.13 0.34 15.47
CA GLU A 92 -19.55 0.74 15.53
C GLU A 92 -20.48 -0.37 15.02
N LEU A 93 -20.11 -1.03 13.91
CA LEU A 93 -20.88 -2.18 13.39
C LEU A 93 -20.89 -3.37 14.35
N GLU A 94 -19.77 -3.64 15.02
CA GLU A 94 -19.66 -4.69 16.02
C GLU A 94 -20.56 -4.37 17.24
N GLN A 95 -20.55 -3.12 17.71
CA GLN A 95 -21.38 -2.69 18.84
C GLN A 95 -22.87 -2.76 18.55
N GLU A 96 -23.31 -2.36 17.35
CA GLU A 96 -24.74 -2.32 17.00
C GLU A 96 -25.28 -3.70 16.56
N TYR A 97 -24.47 -4.49 15.81
CA TYR A 97 -24.96 -5.72 15.15
C TYR A 97 -24.20 -6.98 15.55
N GLY A 98 -23.23 -6.88 16.44
CA GLY A 98 -22.43 -8.00 16.96
C GLY A 98 -21.28 -8.42 16.05
N GLU A 99 -20.31 -9.13 16.64
CA GLU A 99 -19.07 -9.63 16.01
C GLU A 99 -19.35 -10.47 14.76
N GLU A 100 -20.39 -11.30 14.78
CA GLU A 100 -20.75 -12.17 13.63
C GLU A 100 -21.05 -11.35 12.36
N THR A 101 -21.59 -10.15 12.51
CA THR A 101 -21.85 -9.27 11.36
C THR A 101 -20.55 -8.77 10.73
N VAL A 102 -19.57 -8.41 11.55
CA VAL A 102 -18.23 -8.01 11.07
C VAL A 102 -17.53 -9.20 10.41
N ASN A 103 -17.57 -10.38 11.02
CA ASN A 103 -17.00 -11.61 10.45
C ASN A 103 -17.58 -11.93 9.06
N ARG A 104 -18.91 -11.79 8.90
CA ARG A 104 -19.54 -11.96 7.57
C ARG A 104 -19.07 -10.95 6.53
N LEU A 105 -18.65 -9.73 6.91
CA LEU A 105 -18.06 -8.78 5.96
C LEU A 105 -16.70 -9.27 5.46
N PHE A 106 -15.88 -9.83 6.33
CA PHE A 106 -14.60 -10.43 5.93
C PHE A 106 -14.80 -11.66 5.04
N ASP A 107 -15.76 -12.53 5.34
CA ASP A 107 -16.11 -13.66 4.48
C ASP A 107 -16.56 -13.19 3.08
N ARG A 108 -17.41 -12.18 3.00
CA ARG A 108 -17.83 -11.61 1.71
C ARG A 108 -16.66 -10.96 0.95
N ARG A 109 -15.74 -10.33 1.66
CA ARG A 109 -14.51 -9.80 1.06
C ARG A 109 -13.65 -10.93 0.50
N LYS A 110 -13.45 -12.00 1.25
CA LYS A 110 -12.75 -13.22 0.79
C LYS A 110 -13.39 -13.77 -0.49
N ASP A 111 -14.70 -13.95 -0.51
CA ASP A 111 -15.43 -14.47 -1.68
C ASP A 111 -15.33 -13.54 -2.91
N LYS A 112 -15.29 -12.22 -2.67
CA LYS A 112 -15.05 -11.25 -3.75
C LYS A 112 -13.65 -11.40 -4.32
N LEU A 113 -12.62 -11.50 -3.48
CA LEU A 113 -11.23 -11.69 -3.90
C LEU A 113 -11.03 -13.03 -4.61
N ASN A 114 -11.69 -14.09 -4.13
CA ASN A 114 -11.65 -15.39 -4.79
C ASN A 114 -12.17 -15.29 -6.23
N ARG A 115 -13.36 -14.71 -6.44
CA ARG A 115 -13.89 -14.48 -7.80
C ARG A 115 -13.01 -13.59 -8.67
N GLN A 116 -12.30 -12.64 -8.06
CA GLN A 116 -11.41 -11.75 -8.79
C GLN A 116 -10.17 -12.47 -9.31
N TYR A 117 -9.63 -13.42 -8.54
CA TYR A 117 -8.33 -14.05 -8.82
C TYR A 117 -8.45 -15.49 -9.34
N GLU A 118 -9.62 -16.14 -9.27
CA GLU A 118 -9.77 -17.54 -9.72
C GLU A 118 -9.43 -17.72 -11.19
N ALA A 119 -9.72 -16.74 -12.05
CA ALA A 119 -9.38 -16.79 -13.46
C ALA A 119 -7.87 -16.81 -13.71
N ASP A 120 -7.11 -16.15 -12.85
CA ASP A 120 -5.65 -16.12 -12.90
C ASP A 120 -5.01 -17.48 -12.56
N MET A 121 -5.76 -18.36 -11.87
CA MET A 121 -5.32 -19.69 -11.44
C MET A 121 -5.67 -20.81 -12.43
N GLN A 122 -6.58 -20.54 -13.37
CA GLN A 122 -7.05 -21.58 -14.29
C GLN A 122 -5.96 -22.11 -15.21
N GLY A 123 -5.91 -23.44 -15.37
CA GLY A 123 -4.96 -24.12 -16.26
C GLY A 123 -3.51 -24.19 -15.74
N LYS A 124 -3.25 -23.69 -14.54
CA LYS A 124 -1.93 -23.69 -13.91
C LYS A 124 -1.74 -24.88 -12.98
N ASP A 125 -0.53 -25.41 -12.96
CA ASP A 125 -0.11 -26.37 -11.93
C ASP A 125 0.08 -25.67 -10.57
N LEU A 126 0.35 -26.43 -9.50
CA LEU A 126 0.45 -25.87 -8.16
C LEU A 126 1.63 -24.87 -8.03
N LEU A 127 2.77 -25.13 -8.65
CA LEU A 127 3.91 -24.22 -8.63
C LEU A 127 3.57 -22.89 -9.29
N GLU A 128 2.96 -22.96 -10.48
CA GLU A 128 2.53 -21.77 -11.21
C GLU A 128 1.47 -20.96 -10.45
N LYS A 129 0.53 -21.66 -9.76
CA LYS A 129 -0.48 -21.02 -8.90
C LYS A 129 0.18 -20.30 -7.70
N VAL A 130 1.15 -20.94 -7.03
CA VAL A 130 1.88 -20.33 -5.90
C VAL A 130 2.67 -19.10 -6.36
N GLN A 131 3.34 -19.17 -7.49
CA GLN A 131 4.04 -18.03 -8.07
C GLN A 131 3.08 -16.87 -8.40
N ARG A 132 1.93 -17.20 -9.04
CA ARG A 132 0.92 -16.17 -9.35
C ARG A 132 0.31 -15.57 -8.09
N LEU A 133 0.06 -16.36 -7.06
CA LEU A 133 -0.41 -15.86 -5.76
C LEU A 133 0.61 -14.89 -5.15
N ALA A 134 1.92 -15.23 -5.19
CA ALA A 134 2.96 -14.35 -4.69
C ALA A 134 3.01 -13.01 -5.46
N GLU A 135 2.82 -13.03 -6.78
CA GLU A 135 2.72 -11.81 -7.59
C GLU A 135 1.51 -10.96 -7.17
N ILE A 136 0.32 -11.56 -7.04
CA ILE A 136 -0.91 -10.89 -6.58
C ILE A 136 -0.70 -10.26 -5.21
N GLN A 137 -0.08 -10.96 -4.28
CA GLN A 137 0.21 -10.43 -2.95
C GLN A 137 1.21 -9.26 -3.02
N ASN A 138 2.23 -9.34 -3.88
CA ASN A 138 3.16 -8.24 -4.09
C ASN A 138 2.49 -7.00 -4.71
N GLU A 139 1.61 -7.18 -5.69
CA GLU A 139 0.78 -6.10 -6.25
C GLU A 139 -0.10 -5.43 -5.17
N ASN A 140 -0.53 -6.19 -4.17
CA ASN A 140 -1.30 -5.72 -3.02
C ASN A 140 -0.44 -5.22 -1.85
N GLY A 141 0.90 -5.24 -1.95
CA GLY A 141 1.83 -4.64 -0.99
C GLY A 141 2.25 -5.54 0.18
N TYR A 142 2.10 -6.86 0.07
CA TYR A 142 2.48 -7.80 1.14
C TYR A 142 3.98 -8.11 1.22
N MET A 143 4.78 -7.73 0.21
CA MET A 143 6.22 -8.05 0.12
C MET A 143 6.47 -9.55 0.27
N THR A 144 5.96 -10.30 -0.72
CA THR A 144 5.87 -11.76 -0.68
C THR A 144 7.05 -12.41 -1.39
N GLU A 145 7.62 -13.44 -0.77
CA GLU A 145 8.61 -14.35 -1.33
C GLU A 145 8.05 -15.77 -1.30
N CYS A 146 8.45 -16.62 -2.27
CA CYS A 146 8.09 -18.03 -2.23
C CYS A 146 9.31 -18.91 -2.48
N GLU A 147 9.36 -20.05 -1.79
CA GLU A 147 10.41 -21.04 -1.88
C GLU A 147 9.82 -22.43 -2.10
N THR A 148 10.49 -23.26 -2.89
CA THR A 148 10.17 -24.69 -3.03
C THR A 148 11.07 -25.50 -2.11
N GLN A 149 10.49 -26.34 -1.27
CA GLN A 149 11.24 -27.25 -0.39
C GLN A 149 11.56 -28.58 -1.07
N GLU A 150 12.59 -29.28 -0.59
CA GLU A 150 13.02 -30.60 -1.12
C GLU A 150 11.92 -31.67 -1.05
N ASN A 151 10.98 -31.55 -0.10
CA ASN A 151 9.83 -32.44 0.07
C ASN A 151 8.65 -32.15 -0.88
N GLY A 152 8.81 -31.23 -1.81
CA GLY A 152 7.77 -30.81 -2.75
C GLY A 152 6.72 -29.86 -2.17
N HIS A 153 6.89 -29.38 -0.93
CA HIS A 153 6.08 -28.32 -0.36
C HIS A 153 6.54 -26.96 -0.84
N PHE A 154 5.65 -25.97 -0.80
CA PHE A 154 6.01 -24.58 -1.03
C PHE A 154 5.87 -23.80 0.27
N VAL A 155 6.74 -22.81 0.45
CA VAL A 155 6.66 -21.85 1.56
C VAL A 155 6.47 -20.47 0.97
N LEU A 156 5.37 -19.82 1.33
CA LEU A 156 5.09 -18.45 0.97
C LEU A 156 5.27 -17.58 2.22
N MET A 157 6.08 -16.53 2.11
CA MET A 157 6.42 -15.62 3.20
C MET A 157 6.01 -14.20 2.85
N GLU A 158 5.28 -13.55 3.74
CA GLU A 158 4.86 -12.16 3.60
C GLU A 158 5.53 -11.31 4.68
N HIS A 159 6.36 -10.37 4.27
CA HIS A 159 7.15 -9.50 5.18
C HIS A 159 6.41 -8.23 5.60
N ASN A 160 5.30 -7.91 4.93
CA ASN A 160 4.43 -6.79 5.25
C ASN A 160 2.96 -7.23 5.21
N CYS A 161 2.13 -6.67 6.09
CA CYS A 161 0.68 -6.82 6.02
C CYS A 161 0.03 -5.43 5.89
N PRO A 162 -0.48 -5.07 4.70
CA PRO A 162 -1.09 -3.77 4.45
C PRO A 162 -2.34 -3.48 5.30
N ILE A 163 -2.96 -4.53 5.84
CA ILE A 163 -4.14 -4.46 6.71
C ILE A 163 -3.83 -4.81 8.17
N SER A 164 -2.57 -4.79 8.57
CA SER A 164 -2.13 -5.26 9.91
C SER A 164 -2.91 -4.63 11.06
N GLN A 165 -3.18 -3.34 11.01
CA GLN A 165 -3.91 -2.65 12.08
C GLN A 165 -5.35 -3.15 12.23
N ILE A 166 -6.00 -3.53 11.12
CA ILE A 166 -7.34 -4.11 11.12
C ILE A 166 -7.25 -5.58 11.54
N ALA A 167 -6.30 -6.34 11.00
CA ALA A 167 -6.11 -7.76 11.30
C ALA A 167 -5.74 -8.02 12.78
N ASN A 168 -4.99 -7.10 13.41
CA ASN A 168 -4.67 -7.17 14.84
C ASN A 168 -5.91 -7.05 15.73
N ARG A 169 -6.93 -6.29 15.30
CA ARG A 169 -8.20 -6.12 16.03
C ARG A 169 -9.22 -7.20 15.67
N TYR A 170 -9.26 -7.56 14.37
CA TYR A 170 -10.20 -8.51 13.77
C TYR A 170 -9.46 -9.69 13.15
N ASN A 171 -9.06 -10.67 13.97
CA ASN A 171 -8.25 -11.81 13.54
C ASN A 171 -8.94 -12.67 12.46
N HIS A 172 -10.28 -12.63 12.37
CA HIS A 172 -11.05 -13.31 11.33
C HIS A 172 -10.61 -12.89 9.91
N ALA A 173 -10.07 -11.67 9.74
CA ALA A 173 -9.48 -11.24 8.47
C ALA A 173 -8.33 -12.16 8.02
N CYS A 174 -7.47 -12.58 8.97
CA CYS A 174 -6.36 -13.49 8.71
C CYS A 174 -6.83 -14.94 8.42
N GLU A 175 -7.92 -15.37 9.04
CA GLU A 175 -8.54 -16.68 8.76
C GLU A 175 -9.15 -16.70 7.35
N CYS A 176 -9.78 -15.61 6.94
CA CYS A 176 -10.30 -15.44 5.60
C CYS A 176 -9.19 -15.46 4.54
N GLU A 177 -8.02 -14.86 4.82
CA GLU A 177 -6.87 -14.89 3.92
C GLU A 177 -6.33 -16.32 3.75
N LEU A 178 -6.19 -17.08 4.84
CA LEU A 178 -5.80 -18.49 4.79
C LEU A 178 -6.76 -19.32 3.92
N LYS A 179 -8.07 -19.18 4.14
CA LYS A 179 -9.10 -19.85 3.35
C LYS A 179 -9.12 -19.42 1.88
N LEU A 180 -8.79 -18.16 1.59
CA LEU A 180 -8.63 -17.67 0.23
C LEU A 180 -7.48 -18.38 -0.47
N PHE A 181 -6.33 -18.53 0.19
CA PHE A 181 -5.17 -19.23 -0.37
C PHE A 181 -5.48 -20.71 -0.63
N GLU A 182 -6.12 -21.39 0.32
CA GLU A 182 -6.58 -22.77 0.13
C GLU A 182 -7.48 -22.92 -1.11
N SER A 183 -8.43 -22.00 -1.26
CA SER A 183 -9.37 -22.02 -2.39
C SER A 183 -8.69 -21.74 -3.73
N LEU A 184 -7.80 -20.73 -3.81
CA LEU A 184 -7.11 -20.35 -5.05
C LEU A 184 -6.09 -21.40 -5.50
N LEU A 185 -5.39 -22.02 -4.55
CA LEU A 185 -4.36 -23.00 -4.83
C LEU A 185 -4.91 -24.42 -5.03
N ASP A 186 -6.15 -24.68 -4.58
CA ASP A 186 -6.72 -26.04 -4.50
C ASP A 186 -5.75 -27.00 -3.78
N ALA A 187 -5.21 -26.55 -2.64
CA ALA A 187 -4.19 -27.22 -1.87
C ALA A 187 -4.37 -26.93 -0.37
N LYS A 188 -3.82 -27.83 0.47
CA LYS A 188 -3.80 -27.59 1.92
C LYS A 188 -2.77 -26.52 2.26
N VAL A 189 -3.22 -25.45 2.96
CA VAL A 189 -2.36 -24.36 3.42
C VAL A 189 -2.35 -24.32 4.95
N GLU A 190 -1.17 -24.24 5.54
CA GLU A 190 -0.99 -24.12 6.99
C GLU A 190 -0.21 -22.85 7.30
N ARG A 191 -0.79 -21.94 8.09
CA ARG A 191 -0.09 -20.74 8.55
C ARG A 191 0.70 -21.07 9.82
N THR A 192 2.02 -20.96 9.77
CA THR A 192 2.93 -21.31 10.88
C THR A 192 3.42 -20.06 11.64
N GLU A 193 3.36 -18.88 11.05
CA GLU A 193 3.70 -17.60 11.68
C GLU A 193 2.74 -16.51 11.16
N CYS A 194 2.40 -15.51 11.99
CA CYS A 194 1.48 -14.44 11.63
C CYS A 194 1.89 -13.10 12.25
N LEU A 195 1.99 -12.07 11.43
CA LEU A 195 2.25 -10.68 11.84
C LEU A 195 1.23 -10.15 12.87
N ALA A 196 -0.04 -10.53 12.73
CA ALA A 196 -1.10 -10.14 13.66
C ALA A 196 -1.04 -10.91 15.00
N GLN A 197 -0.16 -11.87 15.16
CA GLN A 197 0.04 -12.68 16.37
C GLN A 197 1.49 -12.60 16.86
N GLU A 198 2.05 -11.40 16.87
CA GLU A 198 3.42 -11.10 17.32
C GLU A 198 4.54 -11.74 16.48
N GLY A 199 4.21 -12.33 15.33
CA GLY A 199 5.20 -12.84 14.38
C GLY A 199 5.98 -11.72 13.68
N ARG A 200 7.12 -12.07 13.11
CA ARG A 200 7.93 -11.13 12.31
C ARG A 200 7.50 -11.06 10.85
N LYS A 201 6.78 -12.08 10.39
CA LYS A 201 6.22 -12.22 9.04
C LYS A 201 5.02 -13.17 9.09
N CYS A 202 4.25 -13.26 8.01
CA CYS A 202 3.32 -14.38 7.84
C CYS A 202 4.02 -15.47 7.04
N VAL A 203 3.91 -16.72 7.50
CA VAL A 203 4.49 -17.89 6.83
C VAL A 203 3.41 -18.92 6.58
N TYR A 204 3.26 -19.30 5.31
CA TYR A 204 2.30 -20.29 4.85
C TYR A 204 3.05 -21.48 4.24
N VAL A 205 2.79 -22.68 4.75
CA VAL A 205 3.28 -23.94 4.20
C VAL A 205 2.17 -24.55 3.35
N ILE A 206 2.44 -24.70 2.06
CA ILE A 206 1.50 -25.20 1.06
C ILE A 206 1.89 -26.64 0.72
N LYS A 207 0.96 -27.57 0.93
CA LYS A 207 1.15 -29.00 0.72
C LYS A 207 0.34 -29.42 -0.51
N PRO A 208 0.96 -30.09 -1.50
CA PRO A 208 0.23 -30.71 -2.59
C PRO A 208 -0.87 -31.64 -2.07
N SER A 209 -2.04 -31.65 -2.70
CA SER A 209 -3.16 -32.54 -2.36
C SER A 209 -2.89 -33.99 -2.78
#